data_fc1e06370cc825abe71e0c9d9d100452
#
_entry.id   fc1e06370cc825abe71e0c9d9d100452
#
_cell.length_a   1.000
_cell.length_b   1.000
_cell.length_c   1.000
_cell.angle_alpha   90.00
_cell.angle_beta   90.00
_cell.angle_gamma   90.00
#
_symmetry.space_group_name_H-M   'P 1'
#
loop_
_entity.id
_entity.type
_entity.pdbx_description
1 polymer ?
#
loop_
_entity_poly.entity_id
_entity_poly.type
_entity_poly.pdbx_seq_one_letter_code
_entity_poly.pdbx_strand_id
1 'polypeptide(L)'
;MPRLHRQPICVASALVVPLLALASPPWLAIDGVGPAWAVLWLLPWALVDGPVPGALAGVALGLVLDGLNLGGVSQVPALLLLGWWWGRLGRRAAPIQRSRNLGLLAWLGSVGLGLSLILQLWWRQGGVLDPLTQSWGLQTLWCQALVTGLLAPVLVSLQLLLWRRRVPS
;
A
#
# COMPACT_ATOMS: atom_id res chain seq x y z
N MET A 1 -13.83 -10.78 15.50
CA MET A 1 -12.37 -10.97 15.43
C MET A 1 -11.73 -9.94 16.35
N PRO A 2 -10.72 -10.31 17.16
CA PRO A 2 -9.97 -9.35 17.95
C PRO A 2 -9.28 -8.36 17.00
N ARG A 3 -9.29 -7.09 17.36
CA ARG A 3 -8.75 -5.99 16.53
C ARG A 3 -7.23 -6.11 16.45
N LEU A 4 -6.67 -6.12 15.23
CA LEU A 4 -5.23 -6.32 14.98
C LEU A 4 -4.34 -5.28 15.67
N HIS A 5 -4.83 -4.02 15.80
CA HIS A 5 -4.07 -2.94 16.46
C HIS A 5 -3.76 -3.20 17.95
N ARG A 6 -4.43 -4.16 18.59
CA ARG A 6 -4.15 -4.56 19.98
C ARG A 6 -3.05 -5.64 20.08
N GLN A 7 -2.56 -6.14 18.96
CA GLN A 7 -1.55 -7.19 18.93
C GLN A 7 -0.19 -6.64 18.50
N PRO A 8 0.81 -6.64 19.39
CA PRO A 8 2.12 -6.06 19.10
C PRO A 8 2.83 -6.74 17.94
N ILE A 9 2.61 -8.03 17.74
CA ILE A 9 3.23 -8.80 16.64
C ILE A 9 2.68 -8.35 15.28
N CYS A 10 1.37 -8.08 15.19
CA CYS A 10 0.77 -7.58 13.96
C CYS A 10 1.24 -6.17 13.64
N VAL A 11 1.38 -5.31 14.64
CA VAL A 11 1.95 -3.96 14.50
C VAL A 11 3.43 -4.03 14.10
N ALA A 12 4.22 -4.91 14.74
CA ALA A 12 5.62 -5.10 14.40
C ALA A 12 5.83 -5.57 12.95
N SER A 13 4.85 -6.25 12.34
CA SER A 13 4.94 -6.61 10.91
C SER A 13 4.99 -5.40 9.97
N ALA A 14 4.57 -4.20 10.41
CA ALA A 14 4.71 -2.97 9.65
C ALA A 14 6.17 -2.60 9.39
N LEU A 15 7.09 -2.98 10.30
CA LEU A 15 8.53 -2.72 10.14
C LEU A 15 9.15 -3.50 8.97
N VAL A 16 8.49 -4.56 8.52
CA VAL A 16 8.93 -5.32 7.34
C VAL A 16 8.76 -4.49 6.06
N VAL A 17 7.78 -3.57 6.02
CA VAL A 17 7.49 -2.74 4.84
C VAL A 17 8.68 -1.86 4.43
N PRO A 18 9.24 -1.02 5.31
CA PRO A 18 10.39 -0.20 4.95
C PRO A 18 11.63 -1.05 4.64
N LEU A 19 11.83 -2.18 5.31
CA LEU A 19 12.93 -3.09 5.00
C LEU A 19 12.80 -3.68 3.59
N LEU A 20 11.60 -4.12 3.18
CA LEU A 20 11.35 -4.61 1.82
C LEU A 20 11.45 -3.50 0.77
N ALA A 21 11.02 -2.29 1.12
CA ALA A 21 11.16 -1.13 0.24
C ALA A 21 12.63 -0.77 -0.02
N LEU A 22 13.49 -0.87 1.01
CA LEU A 22 14.93 -0.67 0.89
C LEU A 22 15.64 -1.82 0.18
N ALA A 23 15.26 -3.06 0.47
CA ALA A 23 15.89 -4.25 -0.11
C ALA A 23 15.60 -4.39 -1.61
N SER A 24 14.46 -3.85 -2.09
CA SER A 24 14.01 -3.85 -3.50
C SER A 24 14.46 -5.09 -4.29
N PRO A 25 13.96 -6.31 -3.95
CA PRO A 25 14.46 -7.53 -4.54
C PRO A 25 14.28 -7.52 -6.07
N PRO A 26 15.36 -7.64 -6.86
CA PRO A 26 15.33 -7.44 -8.31
C PRO A 26 14.46 -8.46 -9.05
N TRP A 27 14.26 -9.63 -8.46
CA TRP A 27 13.41 -10.71 -9.00
C TRP A 27 11.90 -10.44 -8.87
N LEU A 28 11.51 -9.44 -8.07
CA LEU A 28 10.12 -8.96 -7.93
C LEU A 28 9.90 -7.61 -8.62
N ALA A 29 10.91 -7.08 -9.30
CA ALA A 29 10.84 -5.81 -9.99
C ALA A 29 10.65 -6.04 -11.50
N ILE A 30 9.75 -5.26 -12.12
CA ILE A 30 9.62 -5.14 -13.57
C ILE A 30 10.24 -3.79 -13.95
N ASP A 31 11.20 -3.81 -14.87
CA ASP A 31 11.96 -2.61 -15.28
C ASP A 31 12.59 -1.84 -14.10
N GLY A 32 13.05 -2.57 -13.06
CA GLY A 32 13.61 -1.96 -11.86
C GLY A 32 12.57 -1.39 -10.88
N VAL A 33 11.28 -1.50 -11.18
CA VAL A 33 10.18 -1.01 -10.34
C VAL A 33 9.62 -2.16 -9.51
N GLY A 34 9.81 -2.08 -8.20
CA GLY A 34 9.27 -3.06 -7.25
C GLY A 34 7.79 -2.83 -6.92
N PRO A 35 7.17 -3.80 -6.22
CA PRO A 35 5.78 -3.68 -5.78
C PRO A 35 5.62 -2.59 -4.71
N ALA A 36 4.41 -2.03 -4.60
CA ALA A 36 4.04 -1.08 -3.56
C ALA A 36 3.84 -1.82 -2.22
N TRP A 37 4.92 -2.09 -1.50
CA TRP A 37 4.91 -2.85 -0.24
C TRP A 37 3.97 -2.25 0.80
N ALA A 38 3.88 -0.90 0.87
CA ALA A 38 2.96 -0.22 1.77
C ALA A 38 1.50 -0.55 1.46
N VAL A 39 1.13 -0.61 0.18
CA VAL A 39 -0.22 -0.98 -0.28
C VAL A 39 -0.53 -2.42 0.09
N LEU A 40 0.41 -3.35 -0.15
CA LEU A 40 0.25 -4.78 0.15
C LEU A 40 0.06 -5.06 1.64
N TRP A 41 0.72 -4.29 2.50
CA TRP A 41 0.58 -4.45 3.95
C TRP A 41 -0.67 -3.73 4.49
N LEU A 42 -0.94 -2.50 4.01
CA LEU A 42 -2.03 -1.66 4.50
C LEU A 42 -3.40 -2.24 4.15
N LEU A 43 -3.53 -2.88 2.97
CA LEU A 43 -4.78 -3.43 2.48
C LEU A 43 -5.41 -4.44 3.45
N PRO A 44 -4.74 -5.57 3.83
CA PRO A 44 -5.32 -6.53 4.75
C PRO A 44 -5.55 -5.96 6.15
N TRP A 45 -4.67 -5.05 6.59
CA TRP A 45 -4.82 -4.37 7.87
C TRP A 45 -6.10 -3.53 7.91
N ALA A 46 -6.30 -2.66 6.94
CA ALA A 46 -7.46 -1.78 6.87
C ALA A 46 -8.78 -2.55 6.73
N LEU A 47 -8.79 -3.64 5.94
CA LEU A 47 -9.97 -4.48 5.76
C LEU A 47 -10.43 -5.17 7.06
N VAL A 48 -9.50 -5.52 7.95
CA VAL A 48 -9.80 -6.21 9.21
C VAL A 48 -10.12 -5.24 10.34
N ASP A 49 -9.29 -4.20 10.54
CA ASP A 49 -9.39 -3.28 11.67
C ASP A 49 -10.39 -2.12 11.45
N GLY A 50 -10.66 -1.78 10.19
CA GLY A 50 -11.62 -0.74 9.81
C GLY A 50 -10.98 0.61 9.49
N PRO A 51 -11.82 1.68 9.24
CA PRO A 51 -11.36 2.91 8.60
C PRO A 51 -10.43 3.76 9.49
N VAL A 52 -10.70 3.87 10.78
CA VAL A 52 -9.88 4.72 11.66
C VAL A 52 -8.50 4.09 11.90
N PRO A 53 -8.39 2.81 12.35
CA PRO A 53 -7.09 2.17 12.47
C PRO A 53 -6.36 2.04 11.12
N GLY A 54 -7.09 1.82 10.02
CA GLY A 54 -6.52 1.79 8.66
C GLY A 54 -5.90 3.12 8.24
N ALA A 55 -6.60 4.23 8.50
CA ALA A 55 -6.09 5.58 8.24
C ALA A 55 -4.84 5.90 9.07
N LEU A 56 -4.87 5.58 10.38
CA LEU A 56 -3.73 5.78 11.27
C LEU A 56 -2.51 4.95 10.86
N ALA A 57 -2.73 3.69 10.49
CA ALA A 57 -1.68 2.84 9.94
C ALA A 57 -1.11 3.39 8.62
N GLY A 58 -1.97 3.93 7.76
CA GLY A 58 -1.56 4.60 6.52
C GLY A 58 -0.70 5.84 6.77
N VAL A 59 -1.05 6.67 7.76
CA VAL A 59 -0.25 7.84 8.16
C VAL A 59 1.11 7.38 8.71
N ALA A 60 1.11 6.42 9.62
CA ALA A 60 2.36 5.91 10.23
C ALA A 60 3.32 5.34 9.16
N LEU A 61 2.80 4.50 8.25
CA LEU A 61 3.59 3.98 7.14
C LEU A 61 4.08 5.08 6.19
N GLY A 62 3.21 6.02 5.84
CA GLY A 62 3.57 7.15 4.99
C GLY A 62 4.70 7.98 5.60
N LEU A 63 4.64 8.31 6.88
CA LEU A 63 5.68 9.05 7.58
C LEU A 63 7.02 8.30 7.61
N VAL A 64 6.98 6.98 7.85
CA VAL A 64 8.20 6.17 7.83
C VAL A 64 8.81 6.13 6.43
N LEU A 65 8.01 5.93 5.40
CA LEU A 65 8.48 5.90 4.01
C LEU A 65 8.96 7.26 3.52
N ASP A 66 8.29 8.35 3.92
CA ASP A 66 8.71 9.71 3.59
C ASP A 66 10.04 10.05 4.28
N GLY A 67 10.25 9.54 5.50
CA GLY A 67 11.55 9.66 6.20
C GLY A 67 12.70 8.94 5.50
N LEU A 68 12.39 7.90 4.72
CA LEU A 68 13.38 7.17 3.91
C LEU A 68 13.58 7.81 2.52
N ASN A 69 12.60 8.56 2.03
CA ASN A 69 12.60 9.19 0.72
C ASN A 69 12.91 10.69 0.81
N LEU A 70 14.10 11.08 0.42
CA LEU A 70 14.50 12.49 0.35
C LEU A 70 13.88 13.26 -0.85
N GLY A 71 13.01 12.62 -1.62
CA GLY A 71 12.44 13.17 -2.87
C GLY A 71 11.41 14.30 -2.70
N GLY A 72 11.06 14.68 -1.48
CA GLY A 72 10.18 15.82 -1.21
C GLY A 72 8.71 15.66 -1.60
N VAL A 73 8.29 14.45 -1.99
CA VAL A 73 6.90 14.09 -2.29
C VAL A 73 6.41 13.15 -1.19
N SER A 74 5.24 13.45 -0.62
CA SER A 74 4.72 12.71 0.53
C SER A 74 3.78 11.57 0.11
N GLN A 75 3.97 10.38 0.69
CA GLN A 75 3.08 9.23 0.54
C GLN A 75 1.93 9.25 1.56
N VAL A 76 2.03 10.08 2.61
CA VAL A 76 1.07 10.16 3.71
C VAL A 76 -0.37 10.39 3.24
N PRO A 77 -0.69 11.40 2.39
CA PRO A 77 -2.08 11.67 2.03
C PRO A 77 -2.72 10.51 1.26
N ALA A 78 -1.97 9.86 0.38
CA ALA A 78 -2.47 8.71 -0.37
C ALA A 78 -2.73 7.51 0.53
N LEU A 79 -1.78 7.14 1.39
CA LEU A 79 -1.91 5.99 2.28
C LEU A 79 -3.00 6.19 3.35
N LEU A 80 -3.17 7.43 3.85
CA LEU A 80 -4.26 7.78 4.75
C LEU A 80 -5.62 7.53 4.08
N LEU A 81 -5.81 8.08 2.88
CA LEU A 81 -7.08 7.95 2.14
C LEU A 81 -7.36 6.49 1.77
N LEU A 82 -6.35 5.74 1.31
CA LEU A 82 -6.48 4.32 0.99
C LEU A 82 -6.83 3.49 2.23
N GLY A 83 -6.14 3.71 3.35
CA GLY A 83 -6.42 3.00 4.60
C GLY A 83 -7.84 3.27 5.11
N TRP A 84 -8.30 4.51 5.03
CA TRP A 84 -9.66 4.88 5.39
C TRP A 84 -10.70 4.25 4.45
N TRP A 85 -10.47 4.32 3.14
CA TRP A 85 -11.37 3.80 2.12
C TRP A 85 -11.52 2.28 2.20
N TRP A 86 -10.41 1.54 2.26
CA TRP A 86 -10.44 0.08 2.42
C TRP A 86 -11.05 -0.35 3.74
N GLY A 87 -10.77 0.36 4.82
CA GLY A 87 -11.40 0.09 6.10
C GLY A 87 -12.91 0.30 6.09
N ARG A 88 -13.41 1.22 5.25
CA ARG A 88 -14.84 1.44 5.04
C ARG A 88 -15.47 0.33 4.19
N LEU A 89 -14.74 -0.14 3.17
CA LEU A 89 -15.13 -1.29 2.35
C LEU A 89 -15.20 -2.58 3.18
N GLY A 90 -14.21 -2.83 4.02
CA GLY A 90 -14.16 -4.01 4.88
C GLY A 90 -15.34 -4.14 5.84
N ARG A 91 -15.92 -3.02 6.27
CA ARG A 91 -17.14 -3.02 7.11
C ARG A 91 -18.43 -3.31 6.33
N ARG A 92 -18.47 -3.01 5.04
CA ARG A 92 -19.69 -3.09 4.23
C ARG A 92 -19.88 -4.40 3.50
N ALA A 93 -18.81 -5.15 3.27
CA ALA A 93 -18.85 -6.30 2.39
C ALA A 93 -17.99 -7.47 2.91
N ALA A 94 -18.66 -8.45 3.52
CA ALA A 94 -18.07 -9.76 3.88
C ALA A 94 -17.44 -10.55 2.70
N PRO A 95 -17.90 -10.43 1.41
CA PRO A 95 -17.33 -11.21 0.31
C PRO A 95 -16.03 -10.66 -0.29
N ILE A 96 -15.48 -9.53 0.18
CA ILE A 96 -14.25 -8.92 -0.38
C ILE A 96 -13.00 -9.81 -0.17
N GLN A 97 -13.08 -10.84 0.66
CA GLN A 97 -12.00 -11.81 0.90
C GLN A 97 -11.73 -12.78 -0.25
N ARG A 98 -12.46 -12.66 -1.38
CA ARG A 98 -12.13 -13.43 -2.59
C ARG A 98 -10.83 -12.91 -3.20
N SER A 99 -9.91 -13.82 -3.48
CA SER A 99 -8.56 -13.55 -3.99
C SER A 99 -8.50 -12.53 -5.14
N ARG A 100 -9.42 -12.59 -6.11
CA ARG A 100 -9.49 -11.64 -7.24
C ARG A 100 -9.79 -10.21 -6.80
N ASN A 101 -10.66 -10.03 -5.82
CA ASN A 101 -11.02 -8.69 -5.32
C ASN A 101 -9.84 -8.04 -4.58
N LEU A 102 -9.00 -8.83 -3.92
CA LEU A 102 -7.79 -8.34 -3.25
C LEU A 102 -6.76 -7.83 -4.25
N GLY A 103 -6.58 -8.54 -5.37
CA GLY A 103 -5.70 -8.08 -6.47
C GLY A 103 -6.16 -6.76 -7.07
N LEU A 104 -7.46 -6.63 -7.38
CA LEU A 104 -8.04 -5.41 -7.91
C LEU A 104 -7.94 -4.23 -6.93
N LEU A 105 -8.18 -4.47 -5.63
CA LEU A 105 -8.06 -3.42 -4.61
C LEU A 105 -6.62 -2.96 -4.44
N ALA A 106 -5.65 -3.88 -4.48
CA ALA A 106 -4.24 -3.54 -4.42
C ALA A 106 -3.78 -2.80 -5.67
N TRP A 107 -4.25 -3.22 -6.84
CA TRP A 107 -3.98 -2.54 -8.11
C TRP A 107 -4.52 -1.10 -8.08
N LEU A 108 -5.79 -0.90 -7.73
CA LEU A 108 -6.39 0.42 -7.55
C LEU A 108 -5.65 1.27 -6.52
N GLY A 109 -5.23 0.65 -5.42
CA GLY A 109 -4.46 1.33 -4.38
C GLY A 109 -3.09 1.81 -4.87
N SER A 110 -2.36 1.00 -5.62
CA SER A 110 -1.06 1.41 -6.16
C SER A 110 -1.21 2.47 -7.26
N VAL A 111 -2.25 2.39 -8.10
CA VAL A 111 -2.59 3.46 -9.05
C VAL A 111 -2.91 4.76 -8.30
N GLY A 112 -3.75 4.70 -7.28
CA GLY A 112 -4.11 5.87 -6.47
C GLY A 112 -2.90 6.51 -5.79
N LEU A 113 -1.98 5.68 -5.25
CA LEU A 113 -0.73 6.16 -4.68
C LEU A 113 0.13 6.85 -5.74
N GLY A 114 0.36 6.21 -6.88
CA GLY A 114 1.16 6.78 -7.97
C GLY A 114 0.57 8.07 -8.52
N LEU A 115 -0.76 8.13 -8.73
CA LEU A 115 -1.44 9.35 -9.16
C LEU A 115 -1.30 10.50 -8.15
N SER A 116 -1.38 10.19 -6.84
CA SER A 116 -1.15 11.18 -5.79
C SER A 116 0.25 11.77 -5.86
N LEU A 117 1.27 10.93 -6.10
CA LEU A 117 2.66 11.38 -6.23
C LEU A 117 2.86 12.24 -7.49
N ILE A 118 2.30 11.84 -8.63
CA ILE A 118 2.36 12.61 -9.87
C ILE A 118 1.65 13.96 -9.70
N LEU A 119 0.49 13.99 -9.05
CA LEU A 119 -0.25 15.21 -8.78
C LEU A 119 0.53 16.19 -7.89
N GLN A 120 1.21 15.67 -6.86
CA GLN A 120 2.07 16.48 -5.99
C GLN A 120 3.27 17.06 -6.76
N LEU A 121 3.90 16.25 -7.63
CA LEU A 121 5.00 16.73 -8.51
C LEU A 121 4.51 17.81 -9.45
N TRP A 122 3.37 17.61 -10.11
CA TRP A 122 2.75 18.58 -11.00
C TRP A 122 2.48 19.91 -10.29
N TRP A 123 1.93 19.86 -9.08
CA TRP A 123 1.68 21.05 -8.28
C TRP A 123 2.97 21.79 -7.91
N ARG A 124 4.02 21.06 -7.53
CA ARG A 124 5.32 21.65 -7.16
C ARG A 124 6.06 22.26 -8.34
N GLN A 125 5.89 21.74 -9.55
CA GLN A 125 6.51 22.23 -10.76
C GLN A 125 5.71 23.37 -11.43
N GLY A 126 4.73 23.95 -10.73
CA GLY A 126 3.94 25.07 -11.25
C GLY A 126 2.94 24.69 -12.34
N GLY A 127 2.49 23.43 -12.38
CA GLY A 127 1.47 22.98 -13.33
C GLY A 127 2.00 22.45 -14.66
N VAL A 128 3.31 22.37 -14.84
CA VAL A 128 3.94 21.83 -16.05
C VAL A 128 4.85 20.67 -15.63
N LEU A 129 4.60 19.49 -16.20
CA LEU A 129 5.50 18.33 -16.04
C LEU A 129 6.41 18.25 -17.26
N ASP A 130 7.72 18.10 -17.02
CA ASP A 130 8.65 17.78 -18.10
C ASP A 130 8.22 16.49 -18.80
N PRO A 131 8.27 16.43 -20.16
CA PRO A 131 7.87 15.25 -20.92
C PRO A 131 8.58 13.96 -20.48
N LEU A 132 9.84 14.06 -20.06
CA LEU A 132 10.61 12.95 -19.51
C LEU A 132 10.04 12.49 -18.16
N THR A 133 9.79 13.39 -17.23
CA THR A 133 9.20 13.09 -15.92
C THR A 133 7.81 12.46 -16.07
N GLN A 134 7.03 12.91 -17.03
CA GLN A 134 5.70 12.38 -17.32
C GLN A 134 5.77 10.95 -17.86
N SER A 135 6.64 10.67 -18.82
CA SER A 135 6.77 9.31 -19.41
C SER A 135 7.29 8.29 -18.39
N TRP A 136 8.35 8.63 -17.66
CA TRP A 136 8.91 7.80 -16.61
C TRP A 136 7.94 7.57 -15.46
N GLY A 137 7.24 8.61 -15.04
CA GLY A 137 6.24 8.53 -13.97
C GLY A 137 5.07 7.59 -14.33
N LEU A 138 4.54 7.68 -15.55
CA LEU A 138 3.48 6.81 -16.04
C LEU A 138 3.96 5.35 -16.16
N GLN A 139 5.15 5.11 -16.72
CA GLN A 139 5.72 3.77 -16.82
C GLN A 139 5.90 3.15 -15.43
N THR A 140 6.50 3.87 -14.51
CA THR A 140 6.69 3.43 -13.11
C THR A 140 5.36 3.10 -12.45
N LEU A 141 4.34 3.94 -12.64
CA LEU A 141 2.99 3.73 -12.10
C LEU A 141 2.39 2.42 -12.62
N TRP A 142 2.42 2.20 -13.93
CA TRP A 142 1.85 0.99 -14.53
C TRP A 142 2.59 -0.27 -14.11
N CYS A 143 3.92 -0.28 -14.16
CA CYS A 143 4.74 -1.40 -13.71
C CYS A 143 4.48 -1.73 -12.24
N GLN A 144 4.49 -0.72 -11.36
CA GLN A 144 4.21 -0.89 -9.94
C GLN A 144 2.80 -1.42 -9.69
N ALA A 145 1.79 -0.89 -10.39
CA ALA A 145 0.40 -1.31 -10.25
C ALA A 145 0.21 -2.77 -10.68
N LEU A 146 0.79 -3.17 -11.80
CA LEU A 146 0.73 -4.56 -12.31
C LEU A 146 1.40 -5.53 -11.33
N VAL A 147 2.63 -5.25 -10.92
CA VAL A 147 3.35 -6.11 -9.97
C VAL A 147 2.58 -6.24 -8.66
N THR A 148 2.10 -5.12 -8.12
CA THR A 148 1.36 -5.10 -6.86
C THR A 148 0.05 -5.87 -6.97
N GLY A 149 -0.70 -5.68 -8.05
CA GLY A 149 -1.97 -6.37 -8.30
C GLY A 149 -1.82 -7.88 -8.47
N LEU A 150 -0.74 -8.33 -9.14
CA LEU A 150 -0.45 -9.75 -9.33
C LEU A 150 0.01 -10.43 -8.03
N LEU A 151 0.82 -9.75 -7.22
CA LEU A 151 1.34 -10.28 -5.97
C LEU A 151 0.32 -10.24 -4.82
N ALA A 152 -0.61 -9.28 -4.85
CA ALA A 152 -1.57 -9.06 -3.77
C ALA A 152 -2.41 -10.32 -3.41
N PRO A 153 -2.98 -11.10 -4.34
CA PRO A 153 -3.76 -12.27 -3.99
C PRO A 153 -2.99 -13.27 -3.12
N VAL A 154 -1.71 -13.47 -3.44
CA VAL A 154 -0.85 -14.43 -2.74
C VAL A 154 -0.39 -13.85 -1.39
N LEU A 155 0.22 -12.66 -1.40
CA LEU A 155 0.81 -12.06 -0.20
C LEU A 155 -0.23 -11.66 0.83
N VAL A 156 -1.34 -11.05 0.41
CA VAL A 156 -2.42 -10.66 1.31
C VAL A 156 -3.11 -11.88 1.91
N SER A 157 -3.34 -12.93 1.12
CA SER A 157 -3.92 -14.19 1.63
C SER A 157 -2.99 -14.86 2.63
N LEU A 158 -1.70 -14.92 2.35
CA LEU A 158 -0.69 -15.47 3.26
C LEU A 158 -0.64 -14.67 4.57
N GLN A 159 -0.63 -13.35 4.48
CA GLN A 159 -0.59 -12.46 5.63
C GLN A 159 -1.84 -12.62 6.52
N LEU A 160 -3.02 -12.70 5.93
CA LEU A 160 -4.26 -12.96 6.64
C LEU A 160 -4.25 -14.34 7.31
N LEU A 161 -3.71 -15.38 6.66
CA LEU A 161 -3.55 -16.71 7.24
C LEU A 161 -2.59 -16.72 8.43
N LEU A 162 -1.45 -16.04 8.30
CA LEU A 162 -0.47 -15.91 9.39
C LEU A 162 -1.06 -15.17 10.60
N TRP A 163 -1.81 -14.11 10.37
CA TRP A 163 -2.46 -13.37 11.44
C TRP A 163 -3.57 -14.19 12.12
N ARG A 164 -4.36 -14.95 11.35
CA ARG A 164 -5.37 -15.86 11.92
C ARG A 164 -4.78 -16.95 12.81
N ARG A 165 -3.62 -17.49 12.46
CA ARG A 165 -2.95 -18.54 13.27
C ARG A 165 -2.39 -18.00 14.57
N ARG A 166 -2.08 -16.72 14.66
CA ARG A 166 -1.45 -16.09 15.82
C ARG A 166 -2.44 -15.45 16.79
N VAL A 167 -3.72 -15.36 16.42
CA VAL A 167 -4.79 -14.84 17.28
C VAL A 167 -5.50 -16.04 17.89
N PRO A 168 -5.23 -16.39 19.19
CA PRO A 168 -6.02 -17.39 19.87
C PRO A 168 -7.46 -16.89 19.99
N SER A 169 -8.41 -17.78 19.72
CA SER A 169 -9.86 -17.58 19.89
C SER A 169 -10.24 -17.31 21.36
#